data_c7f2445314795eb86bc6b95f95c28cf8
#
_entry.id   c7f2445314795eb86bc6b95f95c28cf8
#
_cell.length_a   1.000
_cell.length_b   1.000
_cell.length_c   1.000
_cell.angle_alpha   90.00
_cell.angle_beta   90.00
_cell.angle_gamma   90.00
#
_symmetry.space_group_name_H-M   'P 1'
#
loop_
_entity.id
_entity.type
_entity.pdbx_description
1 polymer ?
#
loop_
_entity_poly.entity_id
_entity_poly.type
_entity_poly.pdbx_seq_one_letter_code
_entity_poly.pdbx_strand_id
1 'polypeptide(L)'
;FDAATPSGNGAAALLGLWLGRYYGRNDWELQAEEVAGQVADHLLRAVAGFGTILQVIEFLAAPGRELVIIGPPERRVAFEDAAATRFLPWTAIAPTADADGLPMFEGREPSGDAALAYVCENMMCLMPARTPEELVALLG
;
A
#
# COMPACT_ATOMS: atom_id res chain seq x y z
N PHE A 1 12.94 -11.98 17.18
CA PHE A 1 12.30 -13.22 16.74
C PHE A 1 10.78 -13.12 16.85
N ASP A 2 10.07 -13.62 15.83
CA ASP A 2 8.65 -13.92 15.91
C ASP A 2 8.47 -15.23 16.68
N ALA A 3 7.41 -15.30 17.48
CA ALA A 3 7.03 -16.51 18.20
C ALA A 3 5.53 -16.78 17.97
N ALA A 4 4.74 -16.91 19.03
CA ALA A 4 3.29 -16.95 18.92
C ALA A 4 2.68 -15.59 18.49
N THR A 5 3.47 -14.52 18.63
CA THR A 5 3.13 -13.15 18.18
C THR A 5 4.28 -12.57 17.36
N PRO A 6 4.00 -11.64 16.45
CA PRO A 6 5.05 -10.89 15.73
C PRO A 6 6.05 -10.23 16.68
N SER A 7 7.30 -10.12 16.26
CA SER A 7 8.29 -9.33 16.99
C SER A 7 7.92 -7.85 16.99
N GLY A 8 8.17 -7.16 18.11
CA GLY A 8 7.86 -5.73 18.22
C GLY A 8 8.56 -4.87 17.15
N ASN A 9 9.84 -5.17 16.86
CA ASN A 9 10.61 -4.46 15.84
C ASN A 9 10.06 -4.74 14.42
N GLY A 10 9.70 -5.99 14.13
CA GLY A 10 9.10 -6.36 12.85
C GLY A 10 7.74 -5.68 12.64
N ALA A 11 6.89 -5.72 13.66
CA ALA A 11 5.58 -5.06 13.61
C ALA A 11 5.70 -3.53 13.48
N ALA A 12 6.63 -2.90 14.20
CA ALA A 12 6.89 -1.46 14.09
C ALA A 12 7.42 -1.08 12.70
N ALA A 13 8.35 -1.86 12.14
CA ALA A 13 8.88 -1.63 10.81
C ALA A 13 7.77 -1.76 9.74
N LEU A 14 6.95 -2.81 9.81
CA LEU A 14 5.83 -3.01 8.87
C LEU A 14 4.81 -1.88 8.98
N LEU A 15 4.47 -1.44 10.19
CA LEU A 15 3.59 -0.28 10.40
C LEU A 15 4.22 1.00 9.83
N GLY A 16 5.52 1.21 10.04
CA GLY A 16 6.26 2.35 9.49
C GLY A 16 6.19 2.38 7.95
N LEU A 17 6.34 1.25 7.28
CA LEU A 17 6.19 1.15 5.82
C LEU A 17 4.79 1.56 5.35
N TRP A 18 3.73 1.06 5.99
CA TRP A 18 2.36 1.45 5.65
C TRP A 18 2.11 2.94 5.86
N LEU A 19 2.48 3.46 7.05
CA LEU A 19 2.33 4.88 7.34
C LEU A 19 3.20 5.73 6.41
N GLY A 20 4.43 5.30 6.10
CA GLY A 20 5.32 5.94 5.14
C GLY A 20 4.65 6.12 3.78
N ARG A 21 3.99 5.06 3.29
CA ARG A 21 3.27 5.06 2.03
C ARG A 21 2.06 6.00 2.04
N TYR A 22 1.20 5.94 3.07
CA TYR A 22 0.03 6.79 3.19
C TYR A 22 0.37 8.28 3.38
N TYR A 23 1.44 8.58 4.11
CA TYR A 23 1.83 9.94 4.46
C TYR A 23 3.01 10.50 3.64
N GLY A 24 3.50 9.74 2.65
CA GLY A 24 4.63 10.17 1.80
C GLY A 24 5.94 10.35 2.61
N ARG A 25 6.17 9.54 3.66
CA ARG A 25 7.28 9.66 4.60
C ARG A 25 8.38 8.63 4.31
N ASN A 26 9.27 8.95 3.38
CA ASN A 26 10.42 8.11 3.04
C ASN A 26 11.35 7.79 4.22
N ASP A 27 11.43 8.69 5.21
CA ASP A 27 12.22 8.46 6.42
C ASP A 27 11.75 7.24 7.22
N TRP A 28 10.46 6.94 7.21
CA TRP A 28 9.91 5.75 7.85
C TRP A 28 10.21 4.47 7.07
N GLU A 29 10.24 4.53 5.74
CA GLU A 29 10.66 3.41 4.90
C GLU A 29 12.16 3.09 5.13
N LEU A 30 13.01 4.11 5.20
CA LEU A 30 14.45 3.94 5.52
C LEU A 30 14.67 3.32 6.91
N GLN A 31 13.89 3.71 7.93
CA GLN A 31 13.95 3.10 9.24
C GLN A 31 13.57 1.62 9.22
N ALA A 32 12.55 1.25 8.45
CA ALA A 32 12.15 -0.15 8.29
C ALA A 32 13.22 -0.98 7.58
N GLU A 33 13.88 -0.43 6.56
CA GLU A 33 15.03 -1.05 5.89
C GLU A 33 16.19 -1.28 6.86
N GLU A 34 16.50 -0.29 7.70
CA GLU A 34 17.53 -0.43 8.73
C GLU A 34 17.22 -1.56 9.71
N VAL A 35 15.97 -1.65 10.19
CA VAL A 35 15.52 -2.75 11.07
C VAL A 35 15.69 -4.12 10.40
N ALA A 36 15.33 -4.24 9.14
CA ALA A 36 15.51 -5.49 8.38
C ALA A 36 17.00 -5.83 8.22
N GLY A 37 17.84 -4.83 7.94
CA GLY A 37 19.28 -4.99 7.80
C GLY A 37 19.96 -5.48 9.09
N GLN A 38 19.55 -4.99 10.25
CA GLN A 38 20.12 -5.39 11.56
C GLN A 38 19.95 -6.88 11.86
N VAL A 39 18.96 -7.54 11.29
CA VAL A 39 18.68 -8.96 11.54
C VAL A 39 19.05 -9.89 10.38
N ALA A 40 19.61 -9.36 9.30
CA ALA A 40 19.90 -10.11 8.07
C ALA A 40 20.71 -11.40 8.31
N ASP A 41 21.80 -11.34 9.09
CA ASP A 41 22.63 -12.49 9.41
C ASP A 41 21.89 -13.58 10.22
N HIS A 42 20.97 -13.16 11.08
CA HIS A 42 20.15 -14.05 11.89
C HIS A 42 19.04 -14.68 11.05
N LEU A 43 18.44 -13.91 10.16
CA LEU A 43 17.40 -14.35 9.24
C LEU A 43 17.89 -15.51 8.37
N LEU A 44 19.10 -15.44 7.83
CA LEU A 44 19.69 -16.53 7.03
C LEU A 44 19.89 -17.85 7.80
N ARG A 45 20.00 -17.79 9.13
CA ARG A 45 20.21 -18.96 10.00
C ARG A 45 18.92 -19.54 10.57
N ALA A 46 17.83 -18.75 10.66
CA ALA A 46 16.60 -19.14 11.34
C ALA A 46 15.37 -18.46 10.70
N VAL A 47 15.18 -18.64 9.41
CA VAL A 47 14.14 -17.97 8.58
C VAL A 47 12.74 -18.02 9.23
N ALA A 48 12.37 -19.19 9.81
CA ALA A 48 11.04 -19.39 10.41
C ALA A 48 10.76 -18.46 11.61
N GLY A 49 11.80 -17.88 12.24
CA GLY A 49 11.66 -16.95 13.35
C GLY A 49 11.59 -15.48 12.94
N PHE A 50 11.46 -15.17 11.64
CA PHE A 50 11.48 -13.80 11.12
C PHE A 50 10.38 -13.52 10.10
N GLY A 51 9.22 -14.16 10.23
CA GLY A 51 8.11 -14.02 9.28
C GLY A 51 7.67 -12.58 9.06
N THR A 52 7.62 -11.76 10.13
CA THR A 52 7.26 -10.34 10.01
C THR A 52 8.34 -9.51 9.30
N ILE A 53 9.62 -9.83 9.54
CA ILE A 53 10.73 -9.15 8.81
C ILE A 53 10.74 -9.56 7.33
N LEU A 54 10.38 -10.80 7.02
CA LEU A 54 10.24 -11.22 5.61
C LEU A 54 9.14 -10.41 4.91
N GLN A 55 8.03 -10.10 5.59
CA GLN A 55 7.00 -9.21 5.05
C GLN A 55 7.53 -7.78 4.83
N VAL A 56 8.36 -7.27 5.75
CA VAL A 56 9.04 -5.98 5.57
C VAL A 56 9.92 -5.99 4.31
N ILE A 57 10.72 -7.05 4.13
CA ILE A 57 11.59 -7.20 2.97
C ILE A 57 10.78 -7.32 1.66
N GLU A 58 9.70 -8.09 1.66
CA GLU A 58 8.82 -8.20 0.50
C GLU A 58 8.17 -6.85 0.15
N PHE A 59 7.70 -6.10 1.16
CA PHE A 59 7.14 -4.77 0.96
C PHE A 59 8.14 -3.81 0.31
N LEU A 60 9.39 -3.80 0.82
CA LEU A 60 10.48 -2.96 0.29
C LEU A 60 10.90 -3.37 -1.13
N ALA A 61 10.84 -4.65 -1.45
CA ALA A 61 11.17 -5.18 -2.78
C ALA A 61 10.03 -5.02 -3.80
N ALA A 62 8.80 -4.84 -3.33
CA ALA A 62 7.64 -4.65 -4.20
C ALA A 62 7.65 -3.24 -4.81
N PRO A 63 7.11 -3.05 -6.02
CA PRO A 63 6.88 -1.71 -6.56
C PRO A 63 5.96 -0.93 -5.61
N GLY A 64 6.28 0.35 -5.39
CA GLY A 64 5.47 1.25 -4.58
C GLY A 64 4.11 1.50 -5.24
N ARG A 65 3.13 0.62 -5.00
CA ARG A 65 1.81 0.73 -5.60
C ARG A 65 0.80 1.39 -4.66
N GLU A 66 0.03 2.32 -5.21
CA GLU A 66 -1.07 3.01 -4.56
C GLU A 66 -2.33 2.87 -5.39
N LEU A 67 -3.46 2.70 -4.72
CA LEU A 67 -4.79 2.73 -5.32
C LEU A 67 -5.65 3.73 -4.55
N VAL A 68 -5.97 4.86 -5.17
CA VAL A 68 -6.92 5.83 -4.63
C VAL A 68 -8.22 5.73 -5.40
N ILE A 69 -9.32 5.48 -4.68
CA ILE A 69 -10.68 5.46 -5.25
C ILE A 69 -11.42 6.67 -4.71
N ILE A 70 -11.63 7.68 -5.56
CA ILE A 70 -12.18 8.97 -5.17
C ILE A 70 -13.57 9.19 -5.77
N GLY A 71 -14.48 9.70 -4.95
CA GLY A 71 -15.86 10.02 -5.34
C GLY A 71 -16.88 9.70 -4.26
N PRO A 72 -18.20 9.91 -4.54
CA PRO A 72 -19.26 9.61 -3.59
C PRO A 72 -19.26 8.14 -3.14
N PRO A 73 -19.55 7.83 -1.86
CA PRO A 73 -19.51 6.47 -1.33
C PRO A 73 -20.27 5.44 -2.17
N GLU A 74 -21.47 5.80 -2.61
CA GLU A 74 -22.35 4.93 -3.42
C GLU A 74 -21.80 4.62 -4.81
N ARG A 75 -20.86 5.44 -5.31
CA ARG A 75 -20.21 5.25 -6.59
C ARG A 75 -18.88 4.47 -6.46
N ARG A 76 -18.25 4.54 -5.29
CA ARG A 76 -16.99 3.84 -5.03
C ARG A 76 -17.16 2.34 -4.80
N VAL A 77 -18.27 1.90 -4.23
CA VAL A 77 -18.53 0.50 -3.83
C VAL A 77 -18.15 -0.49 -4.96
N ALA A 78 -18.57 -0.22 -6.19
CA ALA A 78 -18.27 -1.11 -7.32
C ALA A 78 -16.76 -1.20 -7.64
N PHE A 79 -15.99 -0.12 -7.43
CA PHE A 79 -14.54 -0.11 -7.59
C PHE A 79 -13.85 -0.83 -6.40
N GLU A 80 -14.35 -0.62 -5.19
CA GLU A 80 -13.84 -1.28 -3.98
C GLU A 80 -14.06 -2.79 -4.07
N ASP A 81 -15.25 -3.23 -4.50
CA ASP A 81 -15.55 -4.63 -4.77
C ASP A 81 -14.65 -5.23 -5.87
N ALA A 82 -14.44 -4.49 -6.95
CA ALA A 82 -13.55 -4.91 -8.03
C ALA A 82 -12.11 -5.08 -7.55
N ALA A 83 -11.59 -4.13 -6.77
CA ALA A 83 -10.26 -4.22 -6.17
C ALA A 83 -10.14 -5.40 -5.21
N ALA A 84 -11.18 -5.70 -4.42
CA ALA A 84 -11.22 -6.81 -3.48
C ALA A 84 -11.15 -8.19 -4.16
N THR A 85 -11.40 -8.28 -5.47
CA THR A 85 -11.22 -9.53 -6.23
C THR A 85 -9.76 -9.82 -6.57
N ARG A 86 -8.83 -8.90 -6.30
CA ARG A 86 -7.41 -8.99 -6.63
C ARG A 86 -6.56 -9.18 -5.40
N PHE A 87 -5.48 -9.94 -5.54
CA PHE A 87 -4.47 -10.06 -4.50
C PHE A 87 -3.49 -8.89 -4.61
N LEU A 88 -3.61 -7.92 -3.69
CA LEU A 88 -2.86 -6.65 -3.69
C LEU A 88 -2.07 -6.47 -2.37
N PRO A 89 -1.14 -7.37 -2.04
CA PRO A 89 -0.56 -7.46 -0.69
C PRO A 89 0.20 -6.21 -0.25
N TRP A 90 0.84 -5.49 -1.17
CA TRP A 90 1.71 -4.35 -0.86
C TRP A 90 1.22 -3.06 -1.52
N THR A 91 -0.08 -2.98 -1.80
CA THR A 91 -0.72 -1.79 -2.38
C THR A 91 -1.40 -0.99 -1.28
N ALA A 92 -1.05 0.29 -1.15
CA ALA A 92 -1.77 1.21 -0.28
C ALA A 92 -3.11 1.57 -0.95
N ILE A 93 -4.22 1.15 -0.33
CA ILE A 93 -5.57 1.37 -0.86
C ILE A 93 -6.28 2.40 0.00
N ALA A 94 -6.74 3.50 -0.61
CA ALA A 94 -7.39 4.59 0.10
C ALA A 94 -8.64 5.07 -0.65
N PRO A 95 -9.83 4.58 -0.25
CA PRO A 95 -11.09 5.15 -0.73
C PRO A 95 -11.39 6.47 -0.01
N THR A 96 -11.74 7.52 -0.76
CA THR A 96 -12.05 8.83 -0.21
C THR A 96 -13.20 9.51 -0.96
N ALA A 97 -13.89 10.46 -0.31
CA ALA A 97 -14.91 11.28 -0.95
C ALA A 97 -14.30 12.45 -1.73
N ASP A 98 -13.17 12.97 -1.26
CA ASP A 98 -12.48 14.15 -1.79
C ASP A 98 -10.95 13.97 -1.70
N ALA A 99 -10.20 14.95 -2.19
CA ALA A 99 -8.74 14.93 -2.22
C ALA A 99 -8.10 15.46 -0.91
N ASP A 100 -8.89 15.70 0.14
CA ASP A 100 -8.37 16.24 1.39
C ASP A 100 -7.82 15.15 2.32
N GLY A 101 -6.85 15.51 3.11
CA GLY A 101 -6.34 14.73 4.25
C GLY A 101 -4.99 14.07 4.05
N LEU A 102 -4.85 13.10 3.15
CA LEU A 102 -3.58 12.39 2.96
C LEU A 102 -2.79 12.93 1.77
N PRO A 103 -1.46 13.03 1.84
CA PRO A 103 -0.62 13.41 0.71
C PRO A 103 -0.84 12.55 -0.54
N MET A 104 -1.17 11.26 -0.35
CA MET A 104 -1.47 10.37 -1.46
C MET A 104 -2.74 10.74 -2.24
N PHE A 105 -3.55 11.71 -1.78
CA PHE A 105 -4.72 12.22 -2.52
C PHE A 105 -4.35 13.41 -3.41
N GLU A 106 -3.18 13.99 -3.22
CA GLU A 106 -2.76 15.18 -3.96
C GLU A 106 -2.74 14.94 -5.48
N GLY A 107 -3.38 15.86 -6.22
CA GLY A 107 -3.51 15.76 -7.68
C GLY A 107 -4.52 14.73 -8.19
N ARG A 108 -5.32 14.10 -7.29
CA ARG A 108 -6.36 13.12 -7.63
C ARG A 108 -7.73 13.71 -7.36
N GLU A 109 -8.33 14.27 -8.40
CA GLU A 109 -9.60 15.01 -8.32
C GLU A 109 -10.80 14.09 -8.56
N PRO A 110 -11.93 14.27 -7.83
CA PRO A 110 -13.18 13.62 -8.17
C PRO A 110 -13.75 14.19 -9.47
N SER A 111 -14.55 13.41 -10.19
CA SER A 111 -15.18 13.84 -11.45
C SER A 111 -16.69 14.03 -11.27
N GLY A 112 -17.08 15.15 -10.66
CA GLY A 112 -18.49 15.42 -10.34
C GLY A 112 -19.10 14.32 -9.46
N ASP A 113 -20.22 13.73 -9.89
CA ASP A 113 -20.89 12.64 -9.18
C ASP A 113 -20.33 11.24 -9.52
N ALA A 114 -19.27 11.13 -10.29
CA ALA A 114 -18.66 9.86 -10.66
C ALA A 114 -17.50 9.50 -9.71
N ALA A 115 -17.26 8.21 -9.52
CA ALA A 115 -16.04 7.74 -8.90
C ALA A 115 -14.95 7.51 -9.95
N LEU A 116 -13.70 7.75 -9.56
CA LEU A 116 -12.50 7.45 -10.33
C LEU A 116 -11.54 6.61 -9.48
N ALA A 117 -10.80 5.71 -10.12
CA ALA A 117 -9.75 4.96 -9.45
C ALA A 117 -8.38 5.27 -10.08
N TYR A 118 -7.45 5.73 -9.28
CA TYR A 118 -6.09 6.06 -9.65
C TYR A 118 -5.14 4.96 -9.20
N VAL A 119 -4.50 4.28 -10.13
CA VAL A 119 -3.44 3.30 -9.87
C VAL A 119 -2.11 3.97 -10.15
N CYS A 120 -1.25 4.06 -9.14
CA CYS A 120 0.07 4.65 -9.27
C CYS A 120 1.14 3.63 -8.85
N GLU A 121 2.26 3.60 -9.56
CA GLU A 121 3.44 2.81 -9.20
C GLU A 121 4.67 3.70 -9.20
N ASN A 122 5.47 3.63 -8.14
CA ASN A 122 6.71 4.40 -8.02
C ASN A 122 6.51 5.89 -8.34
N MET A 123 5.48 6.51 -7.78
CA MET A 123 5.09 7.92 -7.97
C MET A 123 4.57 8.26 -9.39
N MET A 124 4.38 7.29 -10.26
CA MET A 124 3.78 7.50 -11.58
C MET A 124 2.36 6.93 -11.62
N CYS A 125 1.39 7.80 -11.90
CA CYS A 125 -0.01 7.39 -12.02
C CYS A 125 -0.37 7.08 -13.46
N LEU A 126 -1.11 5.99 -13.64
CA LEU A 126 -1.75 5.65 -14.91
C LEU A 126 -2.97 6.57 -15.14
N MET A 127 -3.53 6.53 -16.34
CA MET A 127 -4.83 7.18 -16.59
C MET A 127 -5.87 6.60 -15.62
N PRO A 128 -6.67 7.45 -14.96
CA PRO A 128 -7.64 6.97 -13.99
C PRO A 128 -8.70 6.09 -14.64
N ALA A 129 -8.99 4.96 -13.99
CA ALA A 129 -10.09 4.09 -14.37
C ALA A 129 -11.43 4.77 -14.09
N ARG A 130 -12.34 4.70 -15.04
CA ARG A 130 -13.69 5.26 -15.00
C ARG A 130 -14.74 4.21 -14.75
N THR A 131 -14.39 2.94 -14.90
CA THR A 131 -15.25 1.79 -14.61
C THR A 131 -14.49 0.74 -13.79
N PRO A 132 -15.20 -0.11 -13.04
CA PRO A 132 -14.59 -1.23 -12.31
C PRO A 132 -13.79 -2.17 -13.21
N GLU A 133 -14.24 -2.40 -14.44
CA GLU A 133 -13.57 -3.27 -15.42
C GLU A 133 -12.23 -2.66 -15.87
N GLU A 134 -12.18 -1.35 -16.10
CA GLU A 134 -10.93 -0.64 -16.37
C GLU A 134 -9.97 -0.75 -15.20
N LEU A 135 -10.46 -0.61 -13.95
CA LEU A 135 -9.63 -0.79 -12.77
C LEU A 135 -9.04 -2.20 -12.71
N VAL A 136 -9.85 -3.22 -12.92
CA VAL A 136 -9.39 -4.62 -12.95
C VAL A 136 -8.29 -4.82 -13.99
N ALA A 137 -8.43 -4.22 -15.18
CA ALA A 137 -7.41 -4.28 -16.23
C ALA A 137 -6.10 -3.59 -15.85
N LEU A 138 -6.16 -2.48 -15.06
CA LEU A 138 -4.97 -1.78 -14.56
C LEU A 138 -4.28 -2.53 -13.41
N LEU A 139 -5.01 -3.31 -12.64
CA LEU A 139 -4.46 -4.05 -11.52
C LEU A 139 -3.77 -5.37 -11.94
N GLY A 140 -4.10 -5.91 -13.08
CA GLY A 140 -3.52 -7.13 -13.65
C GLY A 140 -4.29 -8.39 -13.26
#